data_9b23e88388039f2620494b48d707753c
#
_entry.id   9b23e88388039f2620494b48d707753c
#
_cell.length_a   1.000
_cell.length_b   1.000
_cell.length_c   1.000
_cell.angle_alpha   90.00
_cell.angle_beta   90.00
_cell.angle_gamma   90.00
#
_symmetry.space_group_name_H-M   'P 1'
#
loop_
_entity.id
_entity.type
_entity.pdbx_description
1 polymer ?
#
loop_
_entity_poly.entity_id
_entity_poly.type
_entity_poly.pdbx_seq_one_letter_code
_entity_poly.pdbx_strand_id
1 'polypeptide(L)'
;MAEGKVVGGAGLQTLERGLAVLEAVAAHAPCTTATIAEVTGLHRSIAYRVLCTLEAHGYLQRDAAGRYEVGLAVLTVASAVRSDLQSLAQSVLAPVAEAAGTVAFLAVPHGEEALTLVTVEPPAAAGPVTYRPGVRHPLTRGAPGLAILAALPPRPNERPEVTLARDLGHVRTTGEVLPGIASLAVPVTLRAGRVASACVLFVPGRLDEDAALTGLHAAAEQLTGR
;
A
#
# COMPACT_ATOMS: atom_id res chain seq x y z
N MET A 1 5.19 15.55 -9.84
CA MET A 1 6.40 14.97 -10.45
C MET A 1 7.04 14.06 -9.42
N ALA A 2 6.81 12.77 -9.53
CA ALA A 2 7.47 11.79 -8.68
C ALA A 2 8.71 11.30 -9.43
N GLU A 3 9.89 11.76 -9.02
CA GLU A 3 11.16 11.20 -9.48
C GLU A 3 11.26 9.77 -8.95
N GLY A 4 11.16 8.79 -9.85
CA GLY A 4 11.49 7.41 -9.57
C GLY A 4 12.95 7.30 -9.16
N LYS A 5 13.19 7.22 -7.85
CA LYS A 5 14.52 7.06 -7.26
C LYS A 5 15.05 5.67 -7.65
N VAL A 6 15.95 5.64 -8.63
CA VAL A 6 16.79 4.48 -8.91
C VAL A 6 17.56 4.17 -7.63
N VAL A 7 17.31 3.00 -7.04
CA VAL A 7 18.12 2.48 -5.93
C VAL A 7 19.51 2.21 -6.47
N GLY A 8 20.46 3.11 -6.21
CA GLY A 8 21.86 2.98 -6.58
C GLY A 8 22.53 1.87 -5.77
N GLY A 9 22.67 0.72 -6.37
CA GLY A 9 23.40 -0.43 -5.87
C GLY A 9 23.43 -1.48 -7.00
N ALA A 10 24.39 -2.35 -7.09
CA ALA A 10 24.74 -3.31 -8.15
C ALA A 10 23.59 -4.09 -8.86
N GLY A 11 22.46 -3.44 -9.12
CA GLY A 11 21.28 -3.97 -9.78
C GLY A 11 21.48 -4.10 -11.30
N LEU A 12 20.81 -5.09 -11.91
CA LEU A 12 20.76 -5.24 -13.36
C LEU A 12 19.79 -4.21 -13.95
N GLN A 13 20.30 -3.16 -14.55
CA GLN A 13 19.52 -2.05 -15.14
C GLN A 13 18.36 -2.54 -16.04
N THR A 14 18.57 -3.64 -16.76
CA THR A 14 17.53 -4.23 -17.62
C THR A 14 16.37 -4.78 -16.79
N LEU A 15 16.65 -5.43 -15.66
CA LEU A 15 15.63 -5.96 -14.75
C LEU A 15 14.88 -4.81 -14.05
N GLU A 16 15.60 -3.80 -13.58
CA GLU A 16 14.98 -2.60 -12.99
C GLU A 16 13.99 -1.94 -13.97
N ARG A 17 14.38 -1.78 -15.24
CA ARG A 17 13.50 -1.27 -16.29
C ARG A 17 12.29 -2.18 -16.51
N GLY A 18 12.47 -3.49 -16.46
CA GLY A 18 11.39 -4.48 -16.57
C GLY A 18 10.36 -4.33 -15.47
N LEU A 19 10.82 -4.25 -14.23
CA LEU A 19 9.95 -4.07 -13.06
C LEU A 19 9.24 -2.72 -13.09
N ALA A 20 9.95 -1.62 -13.40
CA ALA A 20 9.35 -0.29 -13.52
C ALA A 20 8.25 -0.23 -14.60
N VAL A 21 8.44 -0.90 -15.75
CA VAL A 21 7.42 -0.99 -16.80
C VAL A 21 6.21 -1.80 -16.33
N LEU A 22 6.41 -2.93 -15.65
CA LEU A 22 5.31 -3.74 -15.11
C LEU A 22 4.47 -2.94 -14.10
N GLU A 23 5.12 -2.24 -13.17
CA GLU A 23 4.48 -1.37 -12.18
C GLU A 23 3.73 -0.21 -12.86
N ALA A 24 4.32 0.42 -13.88
CA ALA A 24 3.68 1.49 -14.64
C ALA A 24 2.43 1.00 -15.39
N VAL A 25 2.47 -0.21 -16.00
CA VAL A 25 1.27 -0.80 -16.61
C VAL A 25 0.21 -1.07 -15.55
N ALA A 26 0.57 -1.64 -14.40
CA ALA A 26 -0.39 -1.90 -13.32
C ALA A 26 -1.09 -0.63 -12.82
N ALA A 27 -0.39 0.51 -12.82
CA ALA A 27 -0.94 1.80 -12.38
C ALA A 27 -1.80 2.51 -13.46
N HIS A 28 -1.57 2.24 -14.75
CA HIS A 28 -2.16 3.02 -15.84
C HIS A 28 -2.97 2.19 -16.87
N ALA A 29 -3.17 0.89 -16.57
CA ALA A 29 -3.91 0.00 -17.48
C ALA A 29 -5.38 0.44 -17.66
N PRO A 30 -5.92 0.31 -18.90
CA PRO A 30 -5.26 -0.12 -20.14
C PRO A 30 -4.45 1.03 -20.78
N CYS A 31 -3.19 0.79 -21.14
CA CYS A 31 -2.27 1.83 -21.58
C CYS A 31 -1.51 1.47 -22.87
N THR A 32 -0.91 2.50 -23.50
CA THR A 32 -0.13 2.35 -24.74
C THR A 32 1.38 2.33 -24.45
N THR A 33 2.18 1.88 -25.43
CA THR A 33 3.64 2.02 -25.37
C THR A 33 4.10 3.46 -25.17
N ALA A 34 3.37 4.44 -25.77
CA ALA A 34 3.70 5.86 -25.63
C ALA A 34 3.50 6.33 -24.20
N THR A 35 2.37 5.99 -23.57
CA THR A 35 2.09 6.29 -22.16
C THR A 35 3.17 5.72 -21.24
N ILE A 36 3.55 4.46 -21.46
CA ILE A 36 4.58 3.80 -20.63
C ILE A 36 5.96 4.43 -20.81
N ALA A 37 6.32 4.79 -22.06
CA ALA A 37 7.59 5.49 -22.31
C ALA A 37 7.65 6.84 -21.59
N GLU A 38 6.56 7.60 -21.61
CA GLU A 38 6.44 8.88 -20.92
C GLU A 38 6.54 8.75 -19.39
N VAL A 39 5.74 7.84 -18.80
CA VAL A 39 5.70 7.66 -17.34
C VAL A 39 7.01 7.11 -16.78
N THR A 40 7.67 6.19 -17.52
CA THR A 40 8.92 5.58 -17.07
C THR A 40 10.18 6.36 -17.46
N GLY A 41 10.05 7.40 -18.32
CA GLY A 41 11.19 8.14 -18.87
C GLY A 41 12.05 7.31 -19.84
N LEU A 42 11.58 6.14 -20.27
CA LEU A 42 12.32 5.28 -21.18
C LEU A 42 12.12 5.70 -22.62
N HIS A 43 13.19 5.54 -23.45
CA HIS A 43 13.02 5.68 -24.90
C HIS A 43 11.98 4.66 -25.41
N ARG A 44 11.10 5.09 -26.33
CA ARG A 44 9.96 4.30 -26.82
C ARG A 44 10.36 2.89 -27.31
N SER A 45 11.51 2.75 -27.97
CA SER A 45 12.00 1.44 -28.43
C SER A 45 12.39 0.52 -27.29
N ILE A 46 12.91 1.06 -26.17
CA ILE A 46 13.26 0.29 -24.98
C ILE A 46 11.97 -0.14 -24.26
N ALA A 47 11.06 0.79 -24.02
CA ALA A 47 9.75 0.50 -23.43
C ALA A 47 9.02 -0.61 -24.22
N TYR A 48 8.98 -0.51 -25.55
CA TYR A 48 8.37 -1.52 -26.41
C TYR A 48 9.01 -2.91 -26.26
N ARG A 49 10.35 -3.01 -26.24
CA ARG A 49 11.04 -4.29 -26.06
C ARG A 49 10.76 -4.91 -24.70
N VAL A 50 10.69 -4.10 -23.65
CA VAL A 50 10.35 -4.57 -22.30
C VAL A 50 8.90 -5.05 -22.26
N LEU A 51 7.96 -4.29 -22.81
CA LEU A 51 6.55 -4.67 -22.91
C LEU A 51 6.37 -5.99 -23.65
N CYS A 52 7.02 -6.19 -24.79
CA CYS A 52 6.98 -7.45 -25.54
C CYS A 52 7.57 -8.63 -24.73
N THR A 53 8.65 -8.40 -23.97
CA THR A 53 9.21 -9.46 -23.11
C THR A 53 8.24 -9.84 -21.99
N LEU A 54 7.64 -8.86 -21.30
CA LEU A 54 6.66 -9.13 -20.24
C LEU A 54 5.40 -9.81 -20.79
N GLU A 55 4.95 -9.41 -21.99
CA GLU A 55 3.84 -10.03 -22.70
C GLU A 55 4.16 -11.50 -23.06
N ALA A 56 5.35 -11.78 -23.62
CA ALA A 56 5.78 -13.13 -23.94
C ALA A 56 5.84 -14.07 -22.71
N HIS A 57 6.10 -13.53 -21.53
CA HIS A 57 6.08 -14.26 -20.25
C HIS A 57 4.70 -14.26 -19.57
N GLY A 58 3.67 -13.66 -20.17
CA GLY A 58 2.31 -13.62 -19.63
C GLY A 58 2.11 -12.65 -18.45
N TYR A 59 3.11 -11.83 -18.11
CA TYR A 59 2.97 -10.77 -17.10
C TYR A 59 2.16 -9.58 -17.60
N LEU A 60 2.12 -9.39 -18.93
CA LEU A 60 1.24 -8.44 -19.59
C LEU A 60 0.40 -9.17 -20.65
N GLN A 61 -0.71 -8.57 -21.00
CA GLN A 61 -1.57 -8.98 -22.12
C GLN A 61 -2.05 -7.74 -22.86
N ARG A 62 -2.68 -7.94 -24.05
CA ARG A 62 -3.31 -6.85 -24.77
C ARG A 62 -4.81 -6.98 -24.76
N ASP A 63 -5.49 -5.87 -24.61
CA ASP A 63 -6.93 -5.77 -24.84
C ASP A 63 -7.27 -5.83 -26.34
N ALA A 64 -8.57 -5.82 -26.66
CA ALA A 64 -9.05 -5.82 -28.05
C ALA A 64 -8.61 -4.60 -28.87
N ALA A 65 -8.23 -3.51 -28.24
CA ALA A 65 -7.69 -2.31 -28.87
C ALA A 65 -6.15 -2.31 -28.97
N GLY A 66 -5.49 -3.39 -28.56
CA GLY A 66 -4.03 -3.55 -28.58
C GLY A 66 -3.30 -2.80 -27.46
N ARG A 67 -4.02 -2.32 -26.43
CA ARG A 67 -3.43 -1.65 -25.28
C ARG A 67 -2.98 -2.68 -24.24
N TYR A 68 -1.94 -2.36 -23.48
CA TYR A 68 -1.39 -3.26 -22.48
C TYR A 68 -2.16 -3.21 -21.17
N GLU A 69 -2.36 -4.39 -20.61
CA GLU A 69 -2.94 -4.67 -19.30
C GLU A 69 -2.08 -5.69 -18.56
N VAL A 70 -2.28 -5.81 -17.25
CA VAL A 70 -1.60 -6.83 -16.43
C VAL A 70 -2.10 -8.23 -16.82
N GLY A 71 -1.16 -9.12 -17.09
CA GLY A 71 -1.44 -10.50 -17.49
C GLY A 71 -1.58 -11.46 -16.31
N LEU A 72 -2.16 -12.64 -16.56
CA LEU A 72 -2.50 -13.61 -15.53
C LEU A 72 -1.30 -14.27 -14.84
N ALA A 73 -0.10 -14.25 -15.42
CA ALA A 73 1.11 -14.77 -14.77
C ALA A 73 1.42 -14.09 -13.43
N VAL A 74 0.97 -12.83 -13.24
CA VAL A 74 1.09 -12.13 -11.96
C VAL A 74 0.35 -12.86 -10.84
N LEU A 75 -0.81 -13.47 -11.11
CA LEU A 75 -1.58 -14.23 -10.11
C LEU A 75 -0.80 -15.47 -9.64
N THR A 76 -0.06 -16.14 -10.53
CA THR A 76 0.78 -17.27 -10.16
C THR A 76 1.89 -16.88 -9.21
N VAL A 77 2.55 -15.74 -9.46
CA VAL A 77 3.57 -15.21 -8.56
C VAL A 77 2.95 -14.76 -7.23
N ALA A 78 1.83 -14.06 -7.29
CA ALA A 78 1.12 -13.60 -6.09
C ALA A 78 0.65 -14.78 -5.21
N SER A 79 0.19 -15.88 -5.80
CA SER A 79 -0.25 -17.07 -5.06
C SER A 79 0.89 -17.79 -4.32
N ALA A 80 2.14 -17.59 -4.76
CA ALA A 80 3.32 -18.11 -4.07
C ALA A 80 3.70 -17.28 -2.83
N VAL A 81 3.14 -16.09 -2.67
CA VAL A 81 3.31 -15.30 -1.46
C VAL A 81 2.53 -15.99 -0.33
N ARG A 82 3.23 -16.73 0.52
CA ARG A 82 2.65 -17.31 1.74
C ARG A 82 2.28 -16.19 2.69
N SER A 83 0.99 -16.01 2.92
CA SER A 83 0.51 -14.87 3.68
C SER A 83 -0.49 -15.29 4.74
N ASP A 84 0.02 -16.05 5.73
CA ASP A 84 -0.71 -16.24 6.99
C ASP A 84 -1.09 -14.87 7.59
N LEU A 85 -0.23 -13.86 7.39
CA LEU A 85 -0.50 -12.48 7.81
C LEU A 85 -1.68 -11.85 7.07
N GLN A 86 -1.83 -12.07 5.75
CA GLN A 86 -2.96 -11.50 5.00
C GLN A 86 -4.29 -12.11 5.46
N SER A 87 -4.33 -13.43 5.62
CA SER A 87 -5.53 -14.13 6.09
C SER A 87 -5.90 -13.71 7.52
N LEU A 88 -4.91 -13.61 8.41
CA LEU A 88 -5.12 -13.12 9.77
C LEU A 88 -5.59 -11.66 9.75
N ALA A 89 -4.91 -10.78 8.99
CA ALA A 89 -5.29 -9.38 8.90
C ALA A 89 -6.71 -9.19 8.36
N GLN A 90 -7.13 -9.96 7.35
CA GLN A 90 -8.51 -9.95 6.88
C GLN A 90 -9.50 -10.31 7.99
N SER A 91 -9.23 -11.36 8.76
CA SER A 91 -10.15 -11.81 9.81
C SER A 91 -10.26 -10.83 10.97
N VAL A 92 -9.15 -10.19 11.39
CA VAL A 92 -9.16 -9.25 12.53
C VAL A 92 -9.61 -7.84 12.16
N LEU A 93 -9.44 -7.43 10.90
CA LEU A 93 -9.87 -6.12 10.41
C LEU A 93 -11.33 -6.09 9.94
N ALA A 94 -11.94 -7.25 9.64
CA ALA A 94 -13.34 -7.31 9.21
C ALA A 94 -14.32 -6.69 10.24
N PRO A 95 -14.27 -7.04 11.53
CA PRO A 95 -15.13 -6.41 12.53
C PRO A 95 -14.84 -4.90 12.70
N VAL A 96 -13.58 -4.47 12.48
CA VAL A 96 -13.22 -3.04 12.54
C VAL A 96 -13.87 -2.29 11.36
N ALA A 97 -13.76 -2.81 10.15
CA ALA A 97 -14.36 -2.22 8.96
C ALA A 97 -15.88 -2.15 9.08
N GLU A 98 -16.52 -3.21 9.59
CA GLU A 98 -17.98 -3.27 9.78
C GLU A 98 -18.45 -2.24 10.82
N ALA A 99 -17.83 -2.20 12.00
CA ALA A 99 -18.18 -1.26 13.07
C ALA A 99 -17.92 0.20 12.66
N ALA A 100 -16.84 0.46 11.94
CA ALA A 100 -16.48 1.78 11.44
C ALA A 100 -17.30 2.22 10.21
N GLY A 101 -17.97 1.29 9.51
CA GLY A 101 -18.70 1.57 8.27
C GLY A 101 -17.79 2.08 7.14
N THR A 102 -16.50 1.77 7.20
CA THR A 102 -15.49 2.25 6.23
C THR A 102 -14.37 1.24 6.05
N VAL A 103 -13.47 1.49 5.07
CA VAL A 103 -12.36 0.61 4.78
C VAL A 103 -11.37 0.55 5.94
N ALA A 104 -11.04 -0.68 6.38
CA ALA A 104 -9.92 -0.97 7.26
C ALA A 104 -8.81 -1.68 6.48
N PHE A 105 -7.55 -1.44 6.83
CA PHE A 105 -6.42 -2.01 6.10
C PHE A 105 -5.19 -2.19 6.97
N LEU A 106 -4.30 -3.09 6.54
CA LEU A 106 -2.98 -3.28 7.11
C LEU A 106 -1.94 -2.72 6.15
N ALA A 107 -1.05 -1.86 6.65
CA ALA A 107 0.11 -1.40 5.90
C ALA A 107 1.40 -1.91 6.55
N VAL A 108 2.40 -2.21 5.70
CA VAL A 108 3.73 -2.70 6.10
C VAL A 108 4.81 -1.80 5.49
N PRO A 109 6.00 -1.71 6.11
CA PRO A 109 7.10 -0.97 5.51
C PRO A 109 7.65 -1.71 4.29
N HIS A 110 7.95 -0.96 3.24
CA HIS A 110 8.65 -1.42 2.05
C HIS A 110 9.68 -0.35 1.63
N GLY A 111 10.94 -0.53 2.05
CA GLY A 111 11.93 0.55 1.96
C GLY A 111 11.51 1.74 2.81
N GLU A 112 11.46 2.93 2.22
CA GLU A 112 11.01 4.16 2.86
C GLU A 112 9.52 4.48 2.59
N GLU A 113 8.74 3.48 2.18
CA GLU A 113 7.31 3.61 1.89
C GLU A 113 6.46 2.70 2.78
N ALA A 114 5.24 3.12 3.05
CA ALA A 114 4.17 2.28 3.57
C ALA A 114 3.46 1.62 2.40
N LEU A 115 3.41 0.30 2.38
CA LEU A 115 2.73 -0.52 1.39
C LEU A 115 1.45 -1.10 2.00
N THR A 116 0.31 -0.83 1.40
CA THR A 116 -0.95 -1.47 1.79
C THR A 116 -0.93 -2.95 1.39
N LEU A 117 -0.95 -3.82 2.39
CA LEU A 117 -0.88 -5.28 2.21
C LEU A 117 -2.27 -5.91 2.04
N VAL A 118 -3.22 -5.46 2.84
CA VAL A 118 -4.60 -5.98 2.90
C VAL A 118 -5.55 -4.82 3.07
N THR A 119 -6.70 -4.88 2.40
CA THR A 119 -7.85 -4.00 2.63
C THR A 119 -9.09 -4.82 2.90
N VAL A 120 -9.92 -4.35 3.80
CA VAL A 120 -11.23 -4.92 4.13
C VAL A 120 -12.27 -3.82 4.02
N GLU A 121 -13.24 -4.03 3.14
CA GLU A 121 -14.38 -3.14 2.97
C GLU A 121 -15.58 -3.70 3.74
N PRO A 122 -16.40 -2.88 4.42
CA PRO A 122 -17.61 -3.36 5.07
C PRO A 122 -18.63 -3.84 4.02
N PRO A 123 -19.46 -4.88 4.31
CA PRO A 123 -20.40 -5.45 3.36
C PRO A 123 -21.42 -4.46 2.78
N ALA A 124 -21.72 -3.39 3.51
CA ALA A 124 -22.68 -2.35 3.13
C ALA A 124 -22.02 -1.08 2.59
N ALA A 125 -20.73 -1.11 2.25
CA ALA A 125 -20.03 0.09 1.84
C ALA A 125 -20.36 0.51 0.42
N ALA A 126 -21.25 1.48 0.30
CA ALA A 126 -21.16 2.51 -0.71
C ALA A 126 -20.32 3.68 -0.17
N GLY A 127 -19.13 3.40 0.37
CA GLY A 127 -18.25 4.44 0.93
C GLY A 127 -17.53 5.19 -0.19
N PRO A 128 -17.27 6.51 -0.03
CA PRO A 128 -16.60 7.33 -1.05
C PRO A 128 -15.11 7.01 -1.22
N VAL A 129 -14.55 6.07 -0.46
CA VAL A 129 -13.12 5.80 -0.45
C VAL A 129 -12.85 4.34 -0.79
N THR A 130 -12.40 4.12 -2.03
CA THR A 130 -11.82 2.83 -2.42
C THR A 130 -10.32 2.87 -2.17
N TYR A 131 -9.81 1.96 -1.36
CA TYR A 131 -8.39 1.83 -1.07
C TYR A 131 -7.96 0.39 -1.34
N ARG A 132 -6.94 0.20 -2.18
CA ARG A 132 -6.58 -1.12 -2.71
C ARG A 132 -5.25 -1.62 -2.17
N PRO A 133 -5.05 -2.94 -2.03
CA PRO A 133 -3.73 -3.51 -1.81
C PRO A 133 -2.75 -3.04 -2.89
N GLY A 134 -1.48 -2.84 -2.51
CA GLY A 134 -0.44 -2.34 -3.39
C GLY A 134 -0.27 -0.81 -3.41
N VAL A 135 -1.20 -0.04 -2.84
CA VAL A 135 -1.03 1.42 -2.69
C VAL A 135 0.19 1.70 -1.81
N ARG A 136 1.01 2.66 -2.25
CA ARG A 136 2.25 3.07 -1.56
C ARG A 136 2.27 4.57 -1.33
N HIS A 137 2.87 4.99 -0.22
CA HIS A 137 3.19 6.39 0.07
C HIS A 137 4.39 6.46 1.01
N PRO A 138 5.15 7.58 1.03
CA PRO A 138 6.28 7.73 1.94
C PRO A 138 5.90 7.47 3.40
N LEU A 139 6.77 6.79 4.17
CA LEU A 139 6.57 6.58 5.61
C LEU A 139 6.39 7.88 6.39
N THR A 140 6.92 8.97 5.88
CA THR A 140 6.82 10.31 6.50
C THR A 140 5.49 11.02 6.25
N ARG A 141 4.52 10.39 5.58
CA ARG A 141 3.21 10.99 5.23
C ARG A 141 2.06 10.04 5.56
N GLY A 142 1.00 10.61 6.11
CA GLY A 142 -0.21 9.87 6.45
C GLY A 142 -0.08 9.01 7.70
N ALA A 143 -1.20 8.79 8.37
CA ALA A 143 -1.22 8.03 9.62
C ALA A 143 -0.60 6.62 9.49
N PRO A 144 -0.81 5.85 8.39
CA PRO A 144 -0.21 4.53 8.27
C PRO A 144 1.31 4.55 8.33
N GLY A 145 1.95 5.47 7.59
CA GLY A 145 3.41 5.59 7.57
C GLY A 145 3.98 6.05 8.92
N LEU A 146 3.35 7.06 9.52
CA LEU A 146 3.77 7.57 10.83
C LEU A 146 3.59 6.53 11.94
N ALA A 147 2.54 5.71 11.90
CA ALA A 147 2.35 4.61 12.84
C ALA A 147 3.42 3.51 12.68
N ILE A 148 3.82 3.18 11.43
CA ILE A 148 4.95 2.28 11.18
C ILE A 148 6.24 2.86 11.77
N LEU A 149 6.53 4.15 11.56
CA LEU A 149 7.69 4.82 12.14
C LEU A 149 7.65 4.81 13.68
N ALA A 150 6.47 4.97 14.28
CA ALA A 150 6.30 4.88 15.74
C ALA A 150 6.60 3.48 16.29
N ALA A 151 6.35 2.42 15.51
CA ALA A 151 6.70 1.04 15.88
C ALA A 151 8.19 0.70 15.67
N LEU A 152 8.94 1.56 14.94
CA LEU A 152 10.37 1.40 14.73
C LEU A 152 11.17 2.17 15.80
N PRO A 153 12.47 1.84 16.00
CA PRO A 153 13.35 2.65 16.85
C PRO A 153 13.39 4.11 16.39
N PRO A 154 13.50 5.07 17.33
CA PRO A 154 13.57 6.49 17.01
C PRO A 154 14.67 6.82 16.00
N ARG A 155 14.37 7.70 15.05
CA ARG A 155 15.30 8.20 14.04
C ARG A 155 15.62 9.68 14.29
N PRO A 156 16.80 10.17 13.91
CA PRO A 156 17.08 11.62 13.93
C PRO A 156 16.09 12.38 13.03
N ASN A 157 15.64 13.54 13.48
CA ASN A 157 14.75 14.44 12.74
C ASN A 157 13.38 13.84 12.37
N GLU A 158 12.85 12.93 13.18
CA GLU A 158 11.48 12.45 13.02
C GLU A 158 10.47 13.59 13.19
N ARG A 159 9.33 13.45 12.53
CA ARG A 159 8.18 14.34 12.75
C ARG A 159 7.69 14.22 14.21
N PRO A 160 7.30 15.34 14.84
CA PRO A 160 6.77 15.32 16.23
C PRO A 160 5.60 14.35 16.41
N GLU A 161 4.78 14.17 15.37
CA GLU A 161 3.64 13.25 15.39
C GLU A 161 4.05 11.78 15.58
N VAL A 162 5.26 11.40 15.13
CA VAL A 162 5.80 10.04 15.35
C VAL A 162 6.15 9.83 16.82
N THR A 163 6.76 10.83 17.47
CA THR A 163 7.05 10.77 18.90
C THR A 163 5.76 10.73 19.71
N LEU A 164 4.80 11.59 19.37
CA LEU A 164 3.49 11.61 20.01
C LEU A 164 2.74 10.27 19.84
N ALA A 165 2.87 9.65 18.69
CA ALA A 165 2.26 8.35 18.40
C ALA A 165 2.82 7.21 19.26
N ARG A 166 4.09 7.28 19.68
CA ARG A 166 4.67 6.30 20.62
C ARG A 166 4.03 6.41 22.00
N ASP A 167 3.70 7.62 22.43
CA ASP A 167 3.10 7.88 23.73
C ASP A 167 1.59 7.57 23.72
N LEU A 168 0.88 7.98 22.66
CA LEU A 168 -0.57 7.82 22.54
C LEU A 168 -1.00 6.43 22.01
N GLY A 169 -0.10 5.69 21.34
CA GLY A 169 -0.41 4.41 20.72
C GLY A 169 -1.21 4.54 19.40
N HIS A 170 -1.38 5.74 18.86
CA HIS A 170 -2.07 5.96 17.58
C HIS A 170 -1.63 7.23 16.88
N VAL A 171 -1.98 7.34 15.59
CA VAL A 171 -1.77 8.52 14.75
C VAL A 171 -3.06 8.87 14.02
N ARG A 172 -3.37 10.15 13.96
CA ARG A 172 -4.42 10.70 13.10
C ARG A 172 -3.84 11.73 12.15
N THR A 173 -4.16 11.60 10.85
CA THR A 173 -3.82 12.62 9.85
C THR A 173 -5.03 12.94 8.96
N THR A 174 -5.00 14.10 8.30
CA THR A 174 -6.07 14.51 7.37
C THR A 174 -5.47 15.11 6.11
N GLY A 175 -5.88 14.62 4.93
CA GLY A 175 -5.51 15.18 3.64
C GLY A 175 -4.07 14.95 3.20
N GLU A 176 -3.27 14.21 3.98
CA GLU A 176 -1.84 14.04 3.67
C GLU A 176 -1.58 13.10 2.48
N VAL A 177 -2.37 12.04 2.34
CA VAL A 177 -2.26 11.07 1.25
C VAL A 177 -3.39 11.27 0.24
N LEU A 178 -4.63 11.34 0.73
CA LEU A 178 -5.81 11.57 -0.08
C LEU A 178 -6.48 12.89 0.35
N PRO A 179 -6.60 13.89 -0.54
CA PRO A 179 -7.26 15.16 -0.20
C PRO A 179 -8.67 14.96 0.36
N GLY A 180 -8.98 15.62 1.47
CA GLY A 180 -10.30 15.56 2.12
C GLY A 180 -10.58 14.28 2.92
N ILE A 181 -9.67 13.32 2.95
CA ILE A 181 -9.80 12.07 3.69
C ILE A 181 -8.89 12.10 4.92
N ALA A 182 -9.45 11.69 6.05
CA ALA A 182 -8.68 11.42 7.27
C ALA A 182 -8.29 9.95 7.34
N SER A 183 -7.20 9.69 8.04
CA SER A 183 -6.77 8.34 8.41
C SER A 183 -6.44 8.27 9.90
N LEU A 184 -6.83 7.16 10.52
CA LEU A 184 -6.49 6.79 11.87
C LEU A 184 -5.71 5.47 11.81
N ALA A 185 -4.59 5.39 12.50
CA ALA A 185 -3.70 4.23 12.47
C ALA A 185 -3.11 3.93 13.84
N VAL A 186 -2.96 2.64 14.15
CA VAL A 186 -2.25 2.16 15.33
C VAL A 186 -0.99 1.40 14.92
N PRO A 187 0.15 1.58 15.62
CA PRO A 187 1.36 0.79 15.42
C PRO A 187 1.11 -0.68 15.74
N VAL A 188 1.68 -1.58 14.96
CA VAL A 188 1.60 -3.04 15.19
C VAL A 188 3.00 -3.62 15.16
N THR A 189 3.36 -4.37 16.19
CA THR A 189 4.59 -5.18 16.20
C THR A 189 4.20 -6.64 15.92
N LEU A 190 4.53 -7.12 14.74
CA LEU A 190 4.26 -8.48 14.30
C LEU A 190 5.30 -9.46 14.88
N ARG A 191 5.02 -10.76 14.73
CA ARG A 191 6.00 -11.82 15.08
C ARG A 191 7.34 -11.59 14.39
N ALA A 192 8.41 -12.01 15.05
CA ALA A 192 9.80 -11.82 14.62
C ALA A 192 10.23 -10.35 14.50
N GLY A 193 9.61 -9.43 15.24
CA GLY A 193 10.00 -8.02 15.30
C GLY A 193 9.68 -7.23 14.02
N ARG A 194 8.89 -7.79 13.09
CA ARG A 194 8.39 -7.02 11.95
C ARG A 194 7.35 -6.01 12.41
N VAL A 195 7.26 -4.89 11.73
CA VAL A 195 6.30 -3.85 12.07
C VAL A 195 5.26 -3.67 10.98
N ALA A 196 4.10 -3.16 11.37
CA ALA A 196 2.99 -2.82 10.49
C ALA A 196 2.19 -1.67 11.11
N SER A 197 1.13 -1.24 10.46
CA SER A 197 0.09 -0.40 11.03
C SER A 197 -1.30 -0.90 10.62
N ALA A 198 -2.23 -0.96 11.58
CA ALA A 198 -3.65 -1.22 11.33
C ALA A 198 -4.38 0.12 11.25
N CYS A 199 -5.19 0.31 10.21
CA CYS A 199 -5.66 1.63 9.80
C CYS A 199 -7.11 1.61 9.36
N VAL A 200 -7.78 2.79 9.47
CA VAL A 200 -9.03 3.11 8.78
C VAL A 200 -8.90 4.43 8.03
N LEU A 201 -9.66 4.56 6.91
CA LEU A 201 -9.82 5.81 6.17
C LEU A 201 -11.25 6.30 6.27
N PHE A 202 -11.45 7.60 6.44
CA PHE A 202 -12.79 8.15 6.61
C PHE A 202 -12.88 9.63 6.19
N VAL A 203 -14.11 10.07 5.92
CA VAL A 203 -14.40 11.48 5.77
C VAL A 203 -14.50 12.11 7.17
N PRO A 204 -13.79 13.21 7.48
CA PRO A 204 -13.87 13.87 8.78
C PRO A 204 -15.32 14.13 9.22
N GLY A 205 -15.63 13.81 10.49
CA GLY A 205 -16.97 13.95 11.07
C GLY A 205 -17.97 12.83 10.72
N ARG A 206 -17.52 11.78 10.00
CA ARG A 206 -18.37 10.62 9.66
C ARG A 206 -17.96 9.32 10.35
N LEU A 207 -17.04 9.37 11.28
CA LEU A 207 -16.55 8.21 12.04
C LEU A 207 -16.62 8.51 13.52
N ASP A 208 -17.06 7.54 14.31
CA ASP A 208 -16.76 7.50 15.74
C ASP A 208 -15.30 7.07 15.90
N GLU A 209 -14.41 8.07 16.06
CA GLU A 209 -12.97 7.84 16.09
C GLU A 209 -12.55 7.06 17.34
N ASP A 210 -13.23 7.20 18.48
CA ASP A 210 -12.93 6.48 19.73
C ASP A 210 -13.28 5.00 19.60
N ALA A 211 -14.46 4.70 19.05
CA ALA A 211 -14.87 3.32 18.77
C ALA A 211 -13.94 2.65 17.76
N ALA A 212 -13.57 3.35 16.68
CA ALA A 212 -12.65 2.85 15.68
C ALA A 212 -11.25 2.59 16.26
N LEU A 213 -10.76 3.48 17.12
CA LEU A 213 -9.48 3.33 17.79
C LEU A 213 -9.45 2.10 18.71
N THR A 214 -10.53 1.90 19.47
CA THR A 214 -10.69 0.69 20.30
C THR A 214 -10.63 -0.58 19.47
N GLY A 215 -11.32 -0.61 18.33
CA GLY A 215 -11.30 -1.74 17.40
C GLY A 215 -9.91 -1.97 16.78
N LEU A 216 -9.21 -0.90 16.38
CA LEU A 216 -7.86 -0.99 15.84
C LEU A 216 -6.85 -1.52 16.85
N HIS A 217 -6.93 -1.11 18.12
CA HIS A 217 -6.06 -1.64 19.18
C HIS A 217 -6.33 -3.14 19.41
N ALA A 218 -7.59 -3.56 19.47
CA ALA A 218 -7.94 -4.97 19.59
C ALA A 218 -7.42 -5.80 18.40
N ALA A 219 -7.50 -5.27 17.18
CA ALA A 219 -6.94 -5.90 15.99
C ALA A 219 -5.41 -5.97 16.05
N ALA A 220 -4.74 -4.90 16.51
CA ALA A 220 -3.28 -4.86 16.67
C ALA A 220 -2.79 -5.91 17.67
N GLU A 221 -3.47 -6.09 18.78
CA GLU A 221 -3.15 -7.16 19.78
C GLU A 221 -3.24 -8.55 19.17
N GLN A 222 -4.28 -8.83 18.39
CA GLN A 222 -4.44 -10.12 17.71
C GLN A 222 -3.36 -10.34 16.62
N LEU A 223 -2.94 -9.29 15.91
CA LEU A 223 -1.86 -9.35 14.92
C LEU A 223 -0.48 -9.56 15.56
N THR A 224 -0.26 -9.03 16.75
CA THR A 224 1.00 -9.21 17.49
C THR A 224 1.21 -10.69 17.86
N GLY A 225 0.15 -11.43 18.04
CA GLY A 225 0.13 -12.85 18.31
C GLY A 225 0.61 -13.17 19.74
N ARG A 226 -0.32 -13.51 20.58
CA ARG A 226 -0.05 -14.27 21.80
C ARG A 226 0.41 -15.69 21.47
#